data_3cc462b4bda10ebab3305ac2c160c3ab
#
_entry.id   3cc462b4bda10ebab3305ac2c160c3ab
#
_cell.length_a   1.000
_cell.length_b   1.000
_cell.length_c   1.000
_cell.angle_alpha   90.00
_cell.angle_beta   90.00
_cell.angle_gamma   90.00
#
_symmetry.space_group_name_H-M   'P 1'
#
loop_
_entity.id
_entity.type
_entity.pdbx_description
1 polymer ?
#
loop_
_entity_poly.entity_id
_entity_poly.type
_entity_poly.pdbx_seq_one_letter_code
_entity_poly.pdbx_strand_id
1 'polypeptide(L)'
;MDINTKKLKKNAFRVTKERGLTASRVRVPGGHLDARYLSMIQEIAQQYGNGSVHMTVRQGFEIPGIRYEDMDKVNELLQPIIQGIGINQDQPGRGYPASGTRNISACVGNKVCPYACYDTSEFAFKIEKAIFPNDLHVKVALTGCPNDCAKVRMHDFGIMGMTKPEYRQDRCVSCGACVKACEKKSVGALKTVNYRVQRNHEKCIGCGECVIQCPTRAWVKNKKKGLDEYMDENARRIRAWGRISSSGRMRRGF
;
A
#
# COMPACT_ATOMS: atom_id res chain seq x y z
N MET A 1 38.92 -0.82 -2.31
CA MET A 1 38.16 -0.23 -3.41
C MET A 1 37.25 0.83 -2.84
N ASP A 2 37.44 2.08 -3.23
CA ASP A 2 36.49 3.14 -2.89
C ASP A 2 35.26 3.03 -3.81
N ILE A 3 34.16 2.56 -3.25
CA ILE A 3 32.95 2.38 -4.02
C ILE A 3 32.13 3.66 -4.02
N ASN A 4 31.74 4.08 -5.21
CA ASN A 4 30.86 5.20 -5.38
C ASN A 4 29.45 4.85 -4.85
N THR A 5 29.15 5.27 -3.62
CA THR A 5 27.88 5.00 -2.94
C THR A 5 26.65 5.55 -3.69
N LYS A 6 26.84 6.59 -4.52
CA LYS A 6 25.77 7.12 -5.39
C LYS A 6 25.46 6.13 -6.51
N LYS A 7 26.49 5.49 -7.09
CA LYS A 7 26.32 4.47 -8.14
C LYS A 7 25.60 3.22 -7.58
N LEU A 8 25.93 2.77 -6.37
CA LEU A 8 25.24 1.69 -5.67
C LEU A 8 23.73 1.99 -5.56
N LYS A 9 23.38 3.14 -5.01
CA LYS A 9 21.99 3.52 -4.78
C LYS A 9 21.18 3.67 -6.07
N LYS A 10 21.82 4.01 -7.18
CA LYS A 10 21.17 4.07 -8.49
C LYS A 10 20.89 2.70 -9.12
N ASN A 11 21.54 1.65 -8.62
CA ASN A 11 21.43 0.29 -9.15
C ASN A 11 20.81 -0.69 -8.15
N ALA A 12 19.83 -0.27 -7.38
CA ALA A 12 19.08 -1.07 -6.41
C ALA A 12 19.91 -1.64 -5.22
N PHE A 13 21.15 -1.25 -5.09
CA PHE A 13 21.99 -1.68 -3.96
C PHE A 13 22.10 -0.57 -2.92
N ARG A 14 22.23 -0.97 -1.68
CA ARG A 14 22.42 -0.03 -0.58
C ARG A 14 23.76 -0.26 0.14
N VAL A 15 24.30 0.81 0.67
CA VAL A 15 25.45 0.73 1.55
C VAL A 15 25.06 -0.01 2.83
N THR A 16 25.89 -0.96 3.24
CA THR A 16 25.74 -1.69 4.48
C THR A 16 26.77 -1.21 5.52
N LYS A 17 26.66 -1.68 6.74
CA LYS A 17 27.60 -1.39 7.82
C LYS A 17 28.98 -2.03 7.56
N GLU A 18 28.98 -3.17 6.92
CA GLU A 18 30.17 -3.97 6.64
C GLU A 18 30.76 -3.57 5.27
N ARG A 19 32.08 -3.28 5.25
CA ARG A 19 32.78 -2.92 4.02
C ARG A 19 32.93 -4.16 3.12
N GLY A 20 32.75 -3.99 1.82
CA GLY A 20 32.81 -5.08 0.84
C GLY A 20 31.48 -5.77 0.60
N LEU A 21 30.50 -5.56 1.47
CA LEU A 21 29.16 -6.12 1.34
C LEU A 21 28.12 -5.04 1.03
N THR A 22 27.07 -5.47 0.35
CA THR A 22 25.90 -4.66 0.02
C THR A 22 24.62 -5.46 0.25
N ALA A 23 23.48 -4.80 0.13
CA ALA A 23 22.18 -5.44 0.11
C ALA A 23 21.42 -5.02 -1.15
N SER A 24 20.92 -5.98 -1.90
CA SER A 24 19.97 -5.70 -2.98
C SER A 24 18.62 -5.32 -2.40
N ARG A 25 17.99 -4.29 -2.95
CA ARG A 25 16.63 -3.87 -2.56
C ARG A 25 15.70 -3.92 -3.76
N VAL A 26 14.69 -4.74 -3.68
CA VAL A 26 13.67 -4.87 -4.72
C VAL A 26 12.39 -4.17 -4.29
N ARG A 27 11.86 -3.34 -5.18
CA ARG A 27 10.57 -2.65 -5.00
C ARG A 27 9.45 -3.61 -5.34
N VAL A 28 8.42 -3.61 -4.50
CA VAL A 28 7.19 -4.37 -4.71
C VAL A 28 6.01 -3.43 -4.45
N PRO A 29 5.55 -2.69 -5.45
CA PRO A 29 4.48 -1.71 -5.27
C PRO A 29 3.23 -2.35 -4.68
N GLY A 30 2.73 -1.76 -3.59
CA GLY A 30 1.59 -2.29 -2.86
C GLY A 30 1.83 -3.61 -2.14
N GLY A 31 3.09 -4.09 -2.06
CA GLY A 31 3.44 -5.31 -1.35
C GLY A 31 2.94 -6.61 -1.98
N HIS A 32 2.45 -6.56 -3.23
CA HIS A 32 1.93 -7.73 -3.92
C HIS A 32 2.99 -8.32 -4.85
N LEU A 33 3.59 -9.43 -4.42
CA LEU A 33 4.57 -10.21 -5.18
C LEU A 33 3.96 -11.55 -5.60
N ASP A 34 4.16 -11.94 -6.86
CA ASP A 34 3.74 -13.26 -7.33
C ASP A 34 4.57 -14.35 -6.64
N ALA A 35 3.90 -15.36 -6.11
CA ALA A 35 4.54 -16.45 -5.37
C ALA A 35 5.55 -17.26 -6.19
N ARG A 36 5.42 -17.27 -7.51
CA ARG A 36 6.38 -17.95 -8.42
C ARG A 36 7.83 -17.43 -8.28
N TYR A 37 8.01 -16.21 -7.77
CA TYR A 37 9.35 -15.62 -7.58
C TYR A 37 10.00 -16.00 -6.23
N LEU A 38 9.29 -16.66 -5.32
CA LEU A 38 9.81 -16.94 -3.98
C LEU A 38 10.99 -17.91 -4.00
N SER A 39 10.96 -18.96 -4.86
CA SER A 39 12.07 -19.89 -5.02
C SER A 39 13.33 -19.19 -5.54
N MET A 40 13.18 -18.35 -6.55
CA MET A 40 14.29 -17.56 -7.10
C MET A 40 14.90 -16.61 -6.05
N ILE A 41 14.08 -15.94 -5.26
CA ILE A 41 14.56 -15.06 -4.19
C ILE A 41 15.32 -15.86 -3.14
N GLN A 42 14.83 -17.05 -2.79
CA GLN A 42 15.49 -17.97 -1.87
C GLN A 42 16.87 -18.40 -2.40
N GLU A 43 16.94 -18.84 -3.65
CA GLU A 43 18.20 -19.26 -4.29
C GLU A 43 19.25 -18.14 -4.30
N ILE A 44 18.84 -16.92 -4.70
CA ILE A 44 19.73 -15.75 -4.70
C ILE A 44 20.23 -15.45 -3.28
N ALA A 45 19.33 -15.50 -2.28
CA ALA A 45 19.70 -15.22 -0.90
C ALA A 45 20.66 -16.26 -0.33
N GLN A 46 20.52 -17.54 -0.70
CA GLN A 46 21.41 -18.62 -0.27
C GLN A 46 22.76 -18.59 -0.98
N GLN A 47 22.77 -18.32 -2.28
CA GLN A 47 23.98 -18.40 -3.09
C GLN A 47 24.85 -17.14 -3.01
N TYR A 48 24.26 -15.96 -3.00
CA TYR A 48 24.97 -14.67 -3.08
C TYR A 48 24.81 -13.79 -1.85
N GLY A 49 23.78 -14.03 -1.04
CA GLY A 49 23.52 -13.30 0.19
C GLY A 49 24.01 -14.03 1.44
N ASN A 50 23.49 -13.62 2.58
CA ASN A 50 23.75 -14.27 3.87
C ASN A 50 22.71 -15.35 4.23
N GLY A 51 21.93 -15.83 3.28
CA GLY A 51 20.88 -16.83 3.48
C GLY A 51 19.55 -16.26 4.04
N SER A 52 19.44 -14.95 4.19
CA SER A 52 18.22 -14.32 4.69
C SER A 52 17.61 -13.33 3.70
N VAL A 53 16.30 -13.10 3.84
CA VAL A 53 15.56 -12.06 3.13
C VAL A 53 14.89 -11.15 4.15
N HIS A 54 15.15 -9.86 4.06
CA HIS A 54 14.55 -8.85 4.92
C HIS A 54 13.35 -8.19 4.24
N MET A 55 12.15 -8.36 4.80
CA MET A 55 10.95 -7.64 4.37
C MET A 55 10.99 -6.21 4.90
N THR A 56 11.01 -5.24 3.99
CA THR A 56 11.11 -3.83 4.40
C THR A 56 9.77 -3.31 4.95
N VAL A 57 9.83 -2.30 5.82
CA VAL A 57 8.63 -1.61 6.35
C VAL A 57 7.73 -1.07 5.21
N ARG A 58 8.30 -0.86 4.04
CA ARG A 58 7.57 -0.38 2.87
C ARG A 58 7.20 -1.49 1.89
N GLN A 59 7.14 -2.73 2.37
CA GLN A 59 6.65 -3.88 1.61
C GLN A 59 7.50 -4.29 0.40
N GLY A 60 8.72 -3.77 0.25
CA GLY A 60 9.72 -4.37 -0.61
C GLY A 60 10.52 -5.40 0.15
N PHE A 61 11.50 -6.02 -0.48
CA PHE A 61 12.42 -6.91 0.18
C PHE A 61 13.88 -6.53 -0.08
N GLU A 62 14.76 -6.99 0.79
CA GLU A 62 16.21 -6.83 0.68
C GLU A 62 16.87 -8.18 0.85
N ILE A 63 17.92 -8.42 0.06
CA ILE A 63 18.82 -9.56 0.22
C ILE A 63 20.15 -9.01 0.73
N PRO A 64 20.47 -9.16 2.02
CA PRO A 64 21.72 -8.67 2.58
C PRO A 64 22.89 -9.65 2.37
N GLY A 65 24.11 -9.14 2.51
CA GLY A 65 25.33 -9.95 2.47
C GLY A 65 25.91 -10.19 1.08
N ILE A 66 25.45 -9.47 0.05
CA ILE A 66 25.94 -9.60 -1.31
C ILE A 66 27.31 -8.92 -1.43
N ARG A 67 28.29 -9.60 -2.00
CA ARG A 67 29.59 -9.03 -2.31
C ARG A 67 29.50 -8.04 -3.46
N TYR A 68 30.36 -7.05 -3.49
CA TYR A 68 30.39 -6.07 -4.56
C TYR A 68 30.68 -6.70 -5.94
N GLU A 69 31.49 -7.73 -5.98
CA GLU A 69 31.85 -8.48 -7.19
C GLU A 69 30.68 -9.27 -7.79
N ASP A 70 29.68 -9.63 -6.96
CA ASP A 70 28.53 -10.42 -7.37
C ASP A 70 27.31 -9.57 -7.76
N MET A 71 27.40 -8.24 -7.65
CA MET A 71 26.27 -7.33 -7.89
C MET A 71 25.64 -7.47 -9.28
N ASP A 72 26.48 -7.59 -10.32
CA ASP A 72 26.00 -7.67 -11.70
C ASP A 72 25.26 -9.00 -11.94
N LYS A 73 25.78 -10.11 -11.39
CA LYS A 73 25.12 -11.42 -11.45
C LYS A 73 23.78 -11.42 -10.72
N VAL A 74 23.73 -10.83 -9.53
CA VAL A 74 22.49 -10.70 -8.76
C VAL A 74 21.47 -9.83 -9.49
N ASN A 75 21.90 -8.77 -10.16
CA ASN A 75 21.01 -7.97 -11.01
C ASN A 75 20.42 -8.78 -12.17
N GLU A 76 21.22 -9.59 -12.84
CA GLU A 76 20.75 -10.47 -13.91
C GLU A 76 19.72 -11.46 -13.40
N LEU A 77 19.99 -12.11 -12.27
CA LEU A 77 19.07 -13.07 -11.64
C LEU A 77 17.76 -12.43 -11.13
N LEU A 78 17.78 -11.15 -10.76
CA LEU A 78 16.59 -10.41 -10.35
C LEU A 78 15.75 -9.87 -11.53
N GLN A 79 16.28 -9.87 -12.75
CA GLN A 79 15.58 -9.31 -13.92
C GLN A 79 14.18 -9.91 -14.16
N PRO A 80 13.94 -11.22 -14.04
CA PRO A 80 12.60 -11.78 -14.22
C PRO A 80 11.57 -11.18 -13.23
N ILE A 81 11.97 -10.88 -11.99
CA ILE A 81 11.12 -10.25 -11.00
C ILE A 81 10.85 -8.80 -11.39
N ILE A 82 11.90 -8.06 -11.77
CA ILE A 82 11.83 -6.64 -12.14
C ILE A 82 10.94 -6.46 -13.37
N GLN A 83 11.12 -7.29 -14.39
CA GLN A 83 10.32 -7.29 -15.61
C GLN A 83 8.87 -7.70 -15.34
N GLY A 84 8.65 -8.71 -14.51
CA GLY A 84 7.33 -9.19 -14.13
C GLY A 84 6.51 -8.16 -13.34
N ILE A 85 7.16 -7.29 -12.58
CA ILE A 85 6.50 -6.15 -11.93
C ILE A 85 6.17 -5.05 -12.95
N GLY A 86 6.82 -5.01 -14.12
CA GLY A 86 6.47 -4.11 -15.22
C GLY A 86 6.74 -2.63 -14.98
N ILE A 87 7.67 -2.31 -14.07
CA ILE A 87 8.18 -0.97 -13.81
C ILE A 87 9.65 -0.96 -14.24
N ASN A 88 10.18 0.13 -14.75
CA ASN A 88 11.57 0.21 -15.22
C ASN A 88 11.88 -0.64 -16.47
N GLN A 89 10.94 -0.73 -17.38
CA GLN A 89 11.10 -1.48 -18.63
C GLN A 89 12.15 -0.86 -19.58
N ASP A 90 12.44 0.44 -19.39
CA ASP A 90 13.34 1.21 -20.26
C ASP A 90 14.84 0.98 -19.95
N GLN A 91 15.15 0.27 -18.88
CA GLN A 91 16.54 0.02 -18.46
C GLN A 91 16.76 -1.46 -18.10
N PRO A 92 16.72 -2.36 -19.08
CA PRO A 92 16.95 -3.79 -18.83
C PRO A 92 18.36 -4.00 -18.25
N GLY A 93 18.50 -5.00 -17.38
CA GLY A 93 19.78 -5.33 -16.74
C GLY A 93 20.16 -4.45 -15.54
N ARG A 94 19.34 -3.48 -15.18
CA ARG A 94 19.54 -2.68 -13.96
C ARG A 94 18.43 -2.93 -12.95
N GLY A 95 18.79 -2.87 -11.66
CA GLY A 95 17.82 -2.91 -10.58
C GLY A 95 17.08 -1.59 -10.40
N TYR A 96 16.06 -1.57 -9.57
CA TYR A 96 15.38 -0.33 -9.20
C TYR A 96 16.26 0.54 -8.32
N PRO A 97 16.29 1.88 -8.53
CA PRO A 97 17.04 2.76 -7.64
C PRO A 97 16.65 2.59 -6.18
N ALA A 98 17.63 2.40 -5.32
CA ALA A 98 17.41 2.34 -3.87
C ALA A 98 17.20 3.74 -3.24
N SER A 99 17.48 4.79 -3.99
CA SER A 99 17.21 6.20 -3.65
C SER A 99 16.00 6.74 -4.42
N GLY A 100 15.52 7.91 -4.03
CA GLY A 100 14.39 8.56 -4.67
C GLY A 100 13.05 8.20 -4.05
N THR A 101 11.98 8.24 -4.83
CA THR A 101 10.63 7.89 -4.38
C THR A 101 10.63 6.50 -3.77
N ARG A 102 10.12 6.40 -2.55
CA ARG A 102 10.10 5.13 -1.80
C ARG A 102 9.03 4.22 -2.36
N ASN A 103 9.22 2.90 -2.19
CA ASN A 103 8.21 1.92 -2.56
C ASN A 103 6.84 2.30 -1.99
N ILE A 104 5.80 2.25 -2.80
CA ILE A 104 4.43 2.56 -2.37
C ILE A 104 3.93 1.41 -1.50
N SER A 105 3.52 1.71 -0.27
CA SER A 105 2.92 0.73 0.63
C SER A 105 1.41 0.74 0.52
N ALA A 106 0.79 -0.43 0.56
CA ALA A 106 -0.66 -0.58 0.49
C ALA A 106 -1.16 -1.69 1.42
N CYS A 107 -2.40 -1.60 1.87
CA CYS A 107 -3.05 -2.75 2.48
C CYS A 107 -3.47 -3.75 1.39
N VAL A 108 -3.92 -4.93 1.78
CA VAL A 108 -4.28 -6.02 0.84
C VAL A 108 -5.43 -5.69 -0.12
N GLY A 109 -6.21 -4.62 0.17
CA GLY A 109 -7.26 -4.13 -0.72
C GLY A 109 -8.50 -5.01 -0.82
N ASN A 110 -9.39 -4.65 -1.74
CA ASN A 110 -10.71 -5.27 -1.87
C ASN A 110 -10.71 -6.63 -2.58
N LYS A 111 -9.58 -7.09 -3.10
CA LYS A 111 -9.45 -8.45 -3.61
C LYS A 111 -9.58 -9.50 -2.50
N VAL A 112 -9.17 -9.13 -1.28
CA VAL A 112 -9.18 -10.02 -0.11
C VAL A 112 -10.00 -9.44 1.04
N CYS A 113 -9.85 -8.15 1.36
CA CYS A 113 -10.46 -7.54 2.53
C CYS A 113 -11.90 -7.06 2.26
N PRO A 114 -12.91 -7.53 3.02
CA PRO A 114 -14.30 -7.11 2.83
C PRO A 114 -14.56 -5.64 3.17
N TYR A 115 -13.70 -5.02 3.99
CA TYR A 115 -13.80 -3.60 4.38
C TYR A 115 -13.29 -2.66 3.30
N ALA A 116 -12.33 -3.11 2.49
CA ALA A 116 -11.69 -2.24 1.51
C ALA A 116 -12.67 -1.78 0.42
N CYS A 117 -12.51 -0.54 0.00
CA CYS A 117 -13.39 0.11 -0.98
C CYS A 117 -12.86 0.03 -2.40
N TYR A 118 -11.55 -0.23 -2.57
CA TYR A 118 -10.88 -0.28 -3.87
C TYR A 118 -9.69 -1.25 -3.84
N ASP A 119 -9.18 -1.57 -5.02
CA ASP A 119 -7.96 -2.35 -5.19
C ASP A 119 -6.74 -1.47 -4.93
N THR A 120 -6.21 -1.58 -3.74
CA THR A 120 -5.06 -0.79 -3.31
C THR A 120 -3.77 -1.22 -3.99
N SER A 121 -3.63 -2.50 -4.33
CA SER A 121 -2.43 -3.03 -5.00
C SER A 121 -2.34 -2.55 -6.44
N GLU A 122 -3.44 -2.65 -7.18
CA GLU A 122 -3.51 -2.13 -8.55
C GLU A 122 -3.28 -0.62 -8.59
N PHE A 123 -3.86 0.11 -7.65
CA PHE A 123 -3.68 1.55 -7.59
C PHE A 123 -2.25 1.94 -7.19
N ALA A 124 -1.62 1.20 -6.26
CA ALA A 124 -0.21 1.38 -5.93
C ALA A 124 0.68 1.21 -7.17
N PHE A 125 0.40 0.19 -7.97
CA PHE A 125 1.12 -0.07 -9.21
C PHE A 125 0.96 1.07 -10.24
N LYS A 126 -0.28 1.56 -10.43
CA LYS A 126 -0.55 2.70 -11.34
C LYS A 126 0.19 3.96 -10.91
N ILE A 127 0.20 4.27 -9.61
CA ILE A 127 0.94 5.43 -9.09
C ILE A 127 2.45 5.22 -9.27
N GLU A 128 2.98 4.05 -8.93
CA GLU A 128 4.40 3.74 -9.10
C GLU A 128 4.84 3.95 -10.55
N LYS A 129 4.05 3.43 -11.50
CA LYS A 129 4.32 3.56 -12.93
C LYS A 129 4.32 5.02 -13.43
N ALA A 130 3.49 5.86 -12.81
CA ALA A 130 3.37 7.27 -13.16
C ALA A 130 4.51 8.14 -12.59
N ILE A 131 5.05 7.76 -11.41
CA ILE A 131 6.04 8.58 -10.71
C ILE A 131 7.47 8.04 -10.77
N PHE A 132 7.67 6.81 -11.21
CA PHE A 132 8.99 6.21 -11.35
C PHE A 132 9.59 6.48 -12.75
N PRO A 133 10.90 6.76 -12.90
CA PRO A 133 11.86 7.04 -11.82
C PRO A 133 11.77 8.47 -11.30
N ASN A 134 11.93 8.68 -10.00
CA ASN A 134 11.92 10.00 -9.39
C ASN A 134 12.90 10.08 -8.22
N ASP A 135 13.70 11.12 -8.16
CA ASP A 135 14.72 11.33 -7.12
C ASP A 135 14.17 11.99 -5.84
N LEU A 136 12.89 12.34 -5.80
CA LEU A 136 12.25 12.91 -4.62
C LEU A 136 12.08 11.86 -3.50
N HIS A 137 12.45 12.22 -2.28
CA HIS A 137 12.26 11.37 -1.11
C HIS A 137 10.81 11.43 -0.60
N VAL A 138 9.90 10.92 -1.40
CA VAL A 138 8.45 10.91 -1.11
C VAL A 138 8.01 9.51 -0.70
N LYS A 139 7.14 9.44 0.30
CA LYS A 139 6.51 8.22 0.80
C LYS A 139 5.02 8.29 0.53
N VAL A 140 4.53 7.35 -0.26
CA VAL A 140 3.10 7.19 -0.57
C VAL A 140 2.58 5.93 0.11
N ALA A 141 1.38 6.00 0.69
CA ALA A 141 0.72 4.84 1.28
C ALA A 141 -0.78 4.82 0.95
N LEU A 142 -1.32 3.61 0.78
CA LEU A 142 -2.69 3.37 0.37
C LEU A 142 -3.39 2.45 1.38
N THR A 143 -4.59 2.81 1.78
CA THR A 143 -5.44 1.94 2.59
C THR A 143 -6.86 1.88 2.04
N GLY A 144 -7.44 0.69 2.00
CA GLY A 144 -8.75 0.45 1.42
C GLY A 144 -9.92 0.94 2.27
N CYS A 145 -9.72 1.22 3.56
CA CYS A 145 -10.77 1.66 4.48
C CYS A 145 -10.22 2.43 5.68
N PRO A 146 -11.08 3.10 6.50
CA PRO A 146 -10.67 3.84 7.68
C PRO A 146 -10.01 3.06 8.83
N ASN A 147 -9.89 1.73 8.75
CA ASN A 147 -9.06 0.97 9.70
C ASN A 147 -7.58 1.31 9.59
N ASP A 148 -7.17 1.92 8.48
CA ASP A 148 -5.84 2.48 8.25
C ASP A 148 -4.68 1.53 8.55
N CYS A 149 -4.77 0.28 8.05
CA CYS A 149 -3.75 -0.75 8.25
C CYS A 149 -2.37 -0.34 7.73
N ALA A 150 -2.31 0.48 6.67
CA ALA A 150 -1.08 0.99 6.09
C ALA A 150 -0.58 2.29 6.74
N LYS A 151 -1.27 2.80 7.78
CA LYS A 151 -0.91 4.03 8.49
C LYS A 151 -0.68 5.23 7.55
N VAL A 152 -1.61 5.42 6.61
CA VAL A 152 -1.48 6.43 5.55
C VAL A 152 -1.31 7.85 6.07
N ARG A 153 -1.83 8.15 7.26
CA ARG A 153 -1.69 9.47 7.90
C ARG A 153 -0.26 9.81 8.34
N MET A 154 0.62 8.80 8.40
CA MET A 154 2.03 8.96 8.79
C MET A 154 2.96 9.10 7.57
N HIS A 155 2.40 9.15 6.37
CA HIS A 155 3.16 9.26 5.12
C HIS A 155 3.03 10.66 4.52
N ASP A 156 3.92 10.99 3.57
CA ASP A 156 3.89 12.30 2.90
C ASP A 156 2.61 12.43 2.06
N PHE A 157 2.21 11.34 1.38
CA PHE A 157 0.92 11.21 0.72
C PHE A 157 0.21 9.93 1.19
N GLY A 158 -1.01 10.10 1.67
CA GLY A 158 -1.86 9.01 2.11
C GLY A 158 -3.20 9.00 1.39
N ILE A 159 -3.63 7.84 0.90
CA ILE A 159 -4.93 7.67 0.25
C ILE A 159 -5.72 6.61 1.02
N MET A 160 -6.92 6.99 1.46
CA MET A 160 -7.81 6.13 2.24
C MET A 160 -9.15 5.97 1.55
N GLY A 161 -9.56 4.74 1.34
CA GLY A 161 -10.90 4.42 0.87
C GLY A 161 -11.95 4.66 1.94
N MET A 162 -13.10 5.20 1.52
CA MET A 162 -14.25 5.41 2.40
C MET A 162 -15.52 4.94 1.69
N THR A 163 -16.40 4.24 2.39
CA THR A 163 -17.71 3.89 1.83
C THR A 163 -18.77 4.89 2.24
N LYS A 164 -19.76 5.09 1.37
CA LYS A 164 -21.01 5.77 1.70
C LYS A 164 -22.12 4.72 1.72
N PRO A 165 -22.41 4.09 2.88
CA PRO A 165 -23.41 3.03 2.93
C PRO A 165 -24.79 3.59 2.60
N GLU A 166 -25.55 2.86 1.81
CA GLU A 166 -26.94 3.15 1.50
C GLU A 166 -27.84 2.30 2.37
N TYR A 167 -28.85 2.90 2.98
CA TYR A 167 -29.81 2.23 3.84
C TYR A 167 -31.08 1.90 3.07
N ARG A 168 -31.43 0.62 3.05
CA ARG A 168 -32.67 0.08 2.50
C ARG A 168 -33.59 -0.32 3.62
N GLN A 169 -34.57 0.52 3.88
CA GLN A 169 -35.49 0.36 4.99
C GLN A 169 -36.37 -0.88 4.87
N ASP A 170 -36.77 -1.24 3.64
CA ASP A 170 -37.57 -2.41 3.30
C ASP A 170 -36.98 -3.74 3.79
N ARG A 171 -35.65 -3.77 3.98
CA ARG A 171 -34.91 -4.95 4.44
C ARG A 171 -34.54 -4.92 5.92
N CYS A 172 -34.85 -3.83 6.61
CA CYS A 172 -34.43 -3.67 8.00
C CYS A 172 -35.42 -4.30 8.96
N VAL A 173 -34.92 -5.22 9.79
CA VAL A 173 -35.69 -5.86 10.86
C VAL A 173 -35.42 -5.24 12.25
N SER A 174 -34.84 -4.05 12.28
CA SER A 174 -34.58 -3.26 13.51
C SER A 174 -33.78 -3.99 14.59
N CYS A 175 -32.92 -4.95 14.23
CA CYS A 175 -32.15 -5.77 15.17
C CYS A 175 -31.05 -5.02 15.94
N GLY A 176 -30.71 -3.78 15.54
CA GLY A 176 -29.71 -2.95 16.20
C GLY A 176 -28.25 -3.36 15.98
N ALA A 177 -27.95 -4.45 15.27
CA ALA A 177 -26.57 -4.94 15.07
C ALA A 177 -25.63 -3.88 14.47
N CYS A 178 -26.10 -3.11 13.49
CA CYS A 178 -25.33 -2.04 12.85
C CYS A 178 -25.05 -0.87 13.81
N VAL A 179 -25.97 -0.57 14.74
CA VAL A 179 -25.81 0.49 15.74
C VAL A 179 -24.73 0.07 16.74
N LYS A 180 -24.84 -1.14 17.31
CA LYS A 180 -23.85 -1.70 18.23
C LYS A 180 -22.45 -1.75 17.60
N ALA A 181 -22.37 -2.16 16.33
CA ALA A 181 -21.10 -2.19 15.60
C ALA A 181 -20.49 -0.79 15.39
N CYS A 182 -21.33 0.21 15.14
CA CYS A 182 -20.90 1.61 14.99
C CYS A 182 -20.40 2.19 16.32
N GLU A 183 -21.04 1.85 17.44
CA GLU A 183 -20.62 2.23 18.79
C GLU A 183 -19.31 1.56 19.19
N LYS A 184 -19.17 0.27 18.90
CA LYS A 184 -17.93 -0.51 19.16
C LYS A 184 -16.71 0.08 18.44
N LYS A 185 -16.91 0.70 17.28
CA LYS A 185 -15.87 1.44 16.55
C LYS A 185 -15.66 2.88 17.07
N SER A 186 -16.30 3.24 18.18
CA SER A 186 -16.26 4.57 18.79
C SER A 186 -16.69 5.71 17.85
N VAL A 187 -17.51 5.39 16.83
CA VAL A 187 -18.00 6.39 15.85
C VAL A 187 -19.36 6.95 16.29
N GLY A 188 -20.29 6.09 16.74
CA GLY A 188 -21.62 6.49 17.21
C GLY A 188 -22.44 7.26 16.19
N ALA A 189 -22.23 7.01 14.90
CA ALA A 189 -22.94 7.70 13.82
C ALA A 189 -24.32 7.13 13.51
N LEU A 190 -24.66 5.96 14.06
CA LEU A 190 -25.95 5.29 13.87
C LEU A 190 -26.75 5.29 15.16
N LYS A 191 -28.06 5.55 15.04
CA LYS A 191 -29.02 5.46 16.14
C LYS A 191 -30.30 4.82 15.65
N THR A 192 -31.00 4.10 16.53
CA THR A 192 -32.36 3.60 16.25
C THR A 192 -33.37 4.62 16.78
N VAL A 193 -34.24 5.09 15.91
CA VAL A 193 -35.35 5.99 16.23
C VAL A 193 -36.61 5.43 15.61
N ASN A 194 -37.66 5.20 16.39
CA ASN A 194 -38.94 4.65 15.90
C ASN A 194 -38.76 3.40 15.01
N TYR A 195 -38.01 2.41 15.51
CA TYR A 195 -37.70 1.15 14.80
C TYR A 195 -36.94 1.33 13.46
N ARG A 196 -36.40 2.52 13.18
CA ARG A 196 -35.62 2.83 11.99
C ARG A 196 -34.22 3.26 12.35
N VAL A 197 -33.26 2.90 11.54
CA VAL A 197 -31.87 3.32 11.77
C VAL A 197 -31.62 4.64 11.05
N GLN A 198 -31.21 5.64 11.81
CA GLN A 198 -30.80 6.94 11.29
C GLN A 198 -29.29 7.08 11.33
N ARG A 199 -28.71 7.74 10.32
CA ARG A 199 -27.27 7.99 10.21
C ARG A 199 -26.98 9.47 10.30
N ASN A 200 -26.11 9.83 11.25
CA ASN A 200 -25.47 11.14 11.25
C ASN A 200 -24.31 11.14 10.25
N HIS A 201 -24.44 11.92 9.18
CA HIS A 201 -23.46 11.98 8.09
C HIS A 201 -22.14 12.65 8.50
N GLU A 202 -22.17 13.58 9.42
CA GLU A 202 -20.99 14.31 9.91
C GLU A 202 -20.08 13.41 10.77
N LYS A 203 -20.71 12.57 11.60
CA LYS A 203 -19.98 11.61 12.45
C LYS A 203 -19.50 10.39 11.67
N CYS A 204 -20.12 10.07 10.53
CA CYS A 204 -19.85 8.86 9.78
C CYS A 204 -18.48 8.91 9.09
N ILE A 205 -17.54 8.07 9.53
CA ILE A 205 -16.21 7.95 8.93
C ILE A 205 -16.14 7.06 7.69
N GLY A 206 -17.25 6.48 7.24
CA GLY A 206 -17.29 5.62 6.06
C GLY A 206 -16.56 4.29 6.21
N CYS A 207 -16.50 3.70 7.41
CA CYS A 207 -15.79 2.44 7.65
C CYS A 207 -16.48 1.20 7.07
N GLY A 208 -17.79 1.28 6.76
CA GLY A 208 -18.55 0.17 6.18
C GLY A 208 -18.94 -0.94 7.17
N GLU A 209 -18.69 -0.79 8.46
CA GLU A 209 -19.02 -1.80 9.48
C GLU A 209 -20.51 -2.15 9.47
N CYS A 210 -21.39 -1.15 9.33
CA CYS A 210 -22.82 -1.35 9.24
C CYS A 210 -23.25 -2.24 8.07
N VAL A 211 -22.49 -2.24 6.98
CA VAL A 211 -22.76 -3.10 5.81
C VAL A 211 -22.42 -4.55 6.11
N ILE A 212 -21.29 -4.77 6.79
CA ILE A 212 -20.77 -6.11 7.08
C ILE A 212 -21.58 -6.79 8.17
N GLN A 213 -21.98 -6.03 9.18
CA GLN A 213 -22.68 -6.57 10.35
C GLN A 213 -24.22 -6.69 10.15
N CYS A 214 -24.76 -6.21 9.03
CA CYS A 214 -26.19 -6.26 8.79
C CYS A 214 -26.64 -7.65 8.29
N PRO A 215 -27.37 -8.44 9.08
CA PRO A 215 -27.76 -9.80 8.70
C PRO A 215 -28.72 -9.83 7.52
N THR A 216 -29.58 -8.81 7.38
CA THR A 216 -30.59 -8.71 6.30
C THR A 216 -30.10 -7.93 5.09
N ARG A 217 -28.83 -7.46 5.11
CA ARG A 217 -28.26 -6.61 4.04
C ARG A 217 -29.08 -5.34 3.79
N ALA A 218 -29.69 -4.79 4.84
CA ALA A 218 -30.38 -3.50 4.77
C ALA A 218 -29.39 -2.34 4.52
N TRP A 219 -28.12 -2.50 4.88
CA TRP A 219 -27.05 -1.60 4.48
C TRP A 219 -26.31 -2.17 3.27
N VAL A 220 -26.22 -1.38 2.20
CA VAL A 220 -25.57 -1.79 0.96
C VAL A 220 -24.36 -0.91 0.71
N LYS A 221 -23.24 -1.54 0.34
CA LYS A 221 -22.06 -0.86 -0.17
C LYS A 221 -22.28 -0.64 -1.67
N ASN A 222 -22.33 0.61 -2.09
CA ASN A 222 -22.49 0.91 -3.52
C ASN A 222 -21.24 0.39 -4.26
N LYS A 223 -21.39 -0.67 -5.02
CA LYS A 223 -20.36 -1.26 -5.85
C LYS A 223 -20.41 -0.59 -7.21
N LYS A 224 -19.60 0.42 -7.47
CA LYS A 224 -19.34 0.85 -8.84
C LYS A 224 -18.15 0.10 -9.43
N LYS A 225 -18.25 -0.21 -10.70
CA LYS A 225 -17.29 -1.01 -11.47
C LYS A 225 -16.10 -0.14 -11.88
N GLY A 226 -14.87 -0.60 -11.62
CA GLY A 226 -13.65 -0.04 -12.18
C GLY A 226 -13.04 1.14 -11.40
N LEU A 227 -11.72 1.30 -11.57
CA LEU A 227 -10.95 2.37 -10.90
C LEU A 227 -11.23 3.73 -11.53
N ASP A 228 -11.47 3.77 -12.83
CA ASP A 228 -11.69 4.99 -13.60
C ASP A 228 -13.06 5.60 -13.30
N GLU A 229 -14.12 4.80 -13.23
CA GLU A 229 -15.42 5.21 -12.68
C GLU A 229 -15.36 5.60 -11.21
N TYR A 230 -14.41 4.97 -10.47
CA TYR A 230 -14.20 5.25 -9.06
C TYR A 230 -13.53 6.61 -8.82
N MET A 231 -12.70 7.07 -9.73
CA MET A 231 -12.03 8.37 -9.62
C MET A 231 -12.98 9.54 -9.92
N ASP A 232 -13.85 9.43 -10.91
CA ASP A 232 -14.74 10.53 -11.32
C ASP A 232 -15.91 10.77 -10.35
N GLU A 233 -16.59 9.72 -9.91
CA GLU A 233 -17.73 9.88 -8.99
C GLU A 233 -17.38 9.78 -7.51
N ASN A 234 -16.20 9.23 -7.18
CA ASN A 234 -15.75 8.94 -5.82
C ASN A 234 -14.58 9.77 -5.35
N ALA A 235 -14.18 10.81 -6.07
CA ALA A 235 -13.22 11.81 -5.52
C ALA A 235 -13.67 12.33 -4.13
N ARG A 236 -14.98 12.26 -3.82
CA ARG A 236 -15.54 12.53 -2.49
C ARG A 236 -15.40 11.36 -1.49
N ARG A 237 -15.00 10.15 -1.92
CA ARG A 237 -14.90 8.94 -1.09
C ARG A 237 -13.47 8.53 -0.81
N ILE A 238 -12.50 9.13 -1.49
CA ILE A 238 -11.08 8.99 -1.21
C ILE A 238 -10.63 10.28 -0.54
N ARG A 239 -10.12 10.17 0.68
CA ARG A 239 -9.39 11.29 1.31
C ARG A 239 -7.92 11.10 1.04
N ALA A 240 -7.32 12.09 0.39
CA ALA A 240 -5.88 12.20 0.25
C ALA A 240 -5.37 13.17 1.32
N TRP A 241 -4.30 12.80 2.02
CA TRP A 241 -3.55 13.68 2.90
C TRP A 241 -2.17 13.88 2.31
N GLY A 242 -1.82 15.13 2.07
CA GLY A 242 -0.47 15.51 1.69
C GLY A 242 0.15 16.38 2.77
N ARG A 243 1.39 16.09 3.13
CA ARG A 243 2.25 17.00 3.89
C ARG A 243 3.42 17.38 3.02
N ILE A 244 3.40 18.58 2.50
CA ILE A 244 4.55 19.17 1.83
C ILE A 244 5.26 20.02 2.87
N SER A 245 6.44 19.59 3.32
CA SER A 245 7.34 20.45 4.08
C SER A 245 8.37 21.04 3.14
N SER A 246 8.55 22.34 3.17
CA SER A 246 9.56 23.07 2.40
C SER A 246 11.01 22.62 2.70
N SER A 247 11.22 21.85 3.76
CA SER A 247 12.53 21.35 4.20
C SER A 247 12.77 19.85 3.96
N GLY A 248 11.84 19.14 3.32
CA GLY A 248 11.96 17.69 3.08
C GLY A 248 12.02 16.81 4.35
N ARG A 249 11.83 17.39 5.53
CA ARG A 249 11.76 16.66 6.81
C ARG A 249 10.33 16.67 7.33
N MET A 250 9.81 15.48 7.61
CA MET A 250 8.55 15.39 8.34
C MET A 250 8.71 16.04 9.72
N ARG A 251 8.09 17.17 9.95
CA ARG A 251 7.81 17.61 11.32
C ARG A 251 6.66 16.75 11.85
N ARG A 252 6.92 16.04 12.95
CA ARG A 252 5.86 15.40 13.71
C ARG A 252 4.92 16.51 14.19
N GLY A 253 3.75 16.58 13.57
CA GLY A 253 2.63 17.38 14.07
C GLY A 253 1.63 16.41 14.64
N PHE A 254 1.37 16.53 15.91
CA PHE A 254 0.27 15.88 16.62
C PHE A 254 -1.06 16.50 16.21
#